data_9d0f48338e3b607558b39a64b3c9f061
#
_entry.id   9d0f48338e3b607558b39a64b3c9f061
#
_cell.length_a   1.000
_cell.length_b   1.000
_cell.length_c   1.000
_cell.angle_alpha   90.00
_cell.angle_beta   90.00
_cell.angle_gamma   90.00
#
_symmetry.space_group_name_H-M   'P 1'
#
loop_
_entity.id
_entity.type
_entity.pdbx_description
1 polymer ?
#
loop_
_entity_poly.entity_id
_entity_poly.type
_entity_poly.pdbx_seq_one_letter_code
_entity_poly.pdbx_strand_id
1 'polypeptide(L)'
;MTRFLRLLRRYPVIAATVLAGAVVLILDMTGQATVARVLATAYVSAVIVWTLIGMIRDVLRGHVGLDVLAVVAMVATLAVGEYVAALIIVLMLSGGEALEDYAGRRAKRELTALLDRAPQTAHIVRRIGGDEQIRDVPADDVAVGDELLIRPAEVVPVDGELLSDEGSFD
;
A
#
# COMPACT_ATOMS: atom_id res chain seq x y z
N MET A 1 -22.01 10.89 1.51
CA MET A 1 -21.13 12.04 1.79
C MET A 1 -19.88 11.67 2.61
N THR A 2 -19.98 10.83 3.61
CA THR A 2 -18.86 10.44 4.51
C THR A 2 -17.75 9.56 3.87
N ARG A 3 -18.01 8.80 2.81
CA ARG A 3 -17.01 7.99 2.10
C ARG A 3 -16.11 8.85 1.18
N PHE A 4 -16.70 9.87 0.55
CA PHE A 4 -16.00 10.79 -0.34
C PHE A 4 -15.02 11.69 0.45
N LEU A 5 -15.43 12.22 1.58
CA LEU A 5 -14.56 13.00 2.48
C LEU A 5 -13.38 12.18 3.04
N ARG A 6 -13.58 10.88 3.28
CA ARG A 6 -12.48 9.99 3.69
C ARG A 6 -11.48 9.72 2.56
N LEU A 7 -11.92 9.64 1.32
CA LEU A 7 -11.06 9.51 0.13
C LEU A 7 -10.24 10.78 -0.10
N LEU A 8 -10.86 11.96 -0.03
CA LEU A 8 -10.16 13.25 -0.15
C LEU A 8 -9.07 13.42 0.92
N ARG A 9 -9.35 13.00 2.15
CA ARG A 9 -8.39 13.08 3.27
C ARG A 9 -7.24 12.06 3.13
N ARG A 10 -7.46 11.01 2.35
CA ARG A 10 -6.48 9.94 2.12
C ARG A 10 -5.52 10.25 0.97
N TYR A 11 -5.98 11.01 -0.03
CA TYR A 11 -5.21 11.41 -1.19
C TYR A 11 -5.26 12.94 -1.37
N PRO A 12 -4.55 13.70 -0.51
CA PRO A 12 -4.66 15.16 -0.48
C PRO A 12 -4.17 15.81 -1.78
N VAL A 13 -3.18 15.22 -2.46
CA VAL A 13 -2.65 15.75 -3.72
C VAL A 13 -3.69 15.69 -4.83
N ILE A 14 -4.40 14.57 -4.98
CA ILE A 14 -5.47 14.45 -5.97
C ILE A 14 -6.57 15.47 -5.70
N ALA A 15 -6.99 15.58 -4.43
CA ALA A 15 -8.02 16.54 -4.05
C ALA A 15 -7.61 17.98 -4.33
N ALA A 16 -6.36 18.33 -4.02
CA ALA A 16 -5.80 19.65 -4.29
C ALA A 16 -5.71 19.92 -5.81
N THR A 17 -5.29 18.92 -6.60
CA THR A 17 -5.18 19.05 -8.07
C THR A 17 -6.54 19.25 -8.71
N VAL A 18 -7.55 18.47 -8.30
CA VAL A 18 -8.92 18.62 -8.81
C VAL A 18 -9.49 19.98 -8.45
N LEU A 19 -9.26 20.44 -7.21
CA LEU A 19 -9.70 21.77 -6.78
C LEU A 19 -8.98 22.90 -7.55
N ALA A 20 -7.66 22.80 -7.71
CA ALA A 20 -6.88 23.76 -8.47
C ALA A 20 -7.33 23.79 -9.93
N GLY A 21 -7.55 22.61 -10.54
CA GLY A 21 -8.08 22.52 -11.92
C GLY A 21 -9.46 23.16 -12.08
N ALA A 22 -10.37 22.92 -11.13
CA ALA A 22 -11.70 23.53 -11.13
C ALA A 22 -11.61 25.05 -11.00
N VAL A 23 -10.80 25.58 -10.10
CA VAL A 23 -10.60 27.02 -9.90
C VAL A 23 -10.00 27.66 -11.15
N VAL A 24 -8.97 27.04 -11.73
CA VAL A 24 -8.32 27.53 -12.98
C VAL A 24 -9.32 27.57 -14.12
N LEU A 25 -10.13 26.51 -14.30
CA LEU A 25 -11.16 26.46 -15.33
C LEU A 25 -12.22 27.55 -15.17
N ILE A 26 -12.70 27.77 -13.94
CA ILE A 26 -13.69 28.84 -13.64
C ILE A 26 -13.08 30.22 -13.95
N LEU A 27 -11.84 30.47 -13.55
CA LEU A 27 -11.17 31.75 -13.81
C LEU A 27 -10.96 31.98 -15.31
N ASP A 28 -10.63 30.95 -16.05
CA ASP A 28 -10.47 31.04 -17.50
C ASP A 28 -11.81 31.36 -18.19
N MET A 29 -12.89 30.69 -17.78
CA MET A 29 -14.25 30.95 -18.28
C MET A 29 -14.80 32.34 -17.90
N THR A 30 -14.33 32.94 -16.81
CA THR A 30 -14.73 34.30 -16.37
C THR A 30 -13.85 35.39 -16.99
N GLY A 31 -12.97 35.06 -17.92
CA GLY A 31 -12.11 36.00 -18.62
C GLY A 31 -10.85 36.43 -17.83
N GLN A 32 -10.58 35.79 -16.69
CA GLN A 32 -9.41 36.04 -15.85
C GLN A 32 -8.24 35.11 -16.21
N ALA A 33 -7.97 34.91 -17.51
CA ALA A 33 -6.96 33.97 -18.00
C ALA A 33 -5.56 34.20 -17.42
N THR A 34 -5.17 35.45 -17.13
CA THR A 34 -3.88 35.75 -16.54
C THR A 34 -3.76 35.21 -15.11
N VAL A 35 -4.82 35.36 -14.30
CA VAL A 35 -4.85 34.86 -12.91
C VAL A 35 -4.87 33.33 -12.93
N ALA A 36 -5.67 32.74 -13.83
CA ALA A 36 -5.74 31.29 -14.01
C ALA A 36 -4.35 30.70 -14.32
N ARG A 37 -3.63 31.32 -15.27
CA ARG A 37 -2.26 30.93 -15.65
C ARG A 37 -1.29 31.03 -14.50
N VAL A 38 -1.27 32.12 -13.76
CA VAL A 38 -0.35 32.33 -12.62
C VAL A 38 -0.62 31.29 -11.54
N LEU A 39 -1.88 31.06 -11.18
CA LEU A 39 -2.24 30.06 -10.15
C LEU A 39 -1.86 28.64 -10.59
N ALA A 40 -2.18 28.26 -11.83
CA ALA A 40 -1.84 26.95 -12.36
C ALA A 40 -0.32 26.72 -12.38
N THR A 41 0.43 27.71 -12.90
CA THR A 41 1.90 27.65 -12.98
C THR A 41 2.51 27.52 -11.57
N ALA A 42 2.06 28.33 -10.62
CA ALA A 42 2.54 28.26 -9.23
C ALA A 42 2.27 26.90 -8.57
N TYR A 43 1.04 26.35 -8.77
CA TYR A 43 0.66 25.06 -8.24
C TYR A 43 1.50 23.93 -8.86
N VAL A 44 1.59 23.86 -10.18
CA VAL A 44 2.35 22.82 -10.89
C VAL A 44 3.84 22.91 -10.54
N SER A 45 4.41 24.13 -10.44
CA SER A 45 5.80 24.32 -10.02
C SER A 45 6.03 23.78 -8.60
N ALA A 46 5.11 24.02 -7.68
CA ALA A 46 5.19 23.43 -6.31
C ALA A 46 5.15 21.90 -6.34
N VAL A 47 4.29 21.30 -7.18
CA VAL A 47 4.22 19.84 -7.36
C VAL A 47 5.52 19.31 -7.96
N ILE A 48 6.09 19.97 -8.99
CA ILE A 48 7.38 19.58 -9.58
C ILE A 48 8.47 19.52 -8.50
N VAL A 49 8.60 20.58 -7.69
CA VAL A 49 9.58 20.62 -6.61
C VAL A 49 9.36 19.51 -5.59
N TRP A 50 8.11 19.26 -5.22
CA TRP A 50 7.76 18.17 -4.30
C TRP A 50 8.15 16.81 -4.86
N THR A 51 7.80 16.53 -6.12
CA THR A 51 8.12 15.27 -6.81
C THR A 51 9.64 15.09 -6.95
N LEU A 52 10.38 16.15 -7.29
CA LEU A 52 11.84 16.10 -7.36
C LEU A 52 12.48 15.75 -6.02
N ILE A 53 11.98 16.33 -4.92
CA ILE A 53 12.47 16.01 -3.56
C ILE A 53 12.20 14.53 -3.22
N GLY A 54 11.02 14.03 -3.56
CA GLY A 54 10.67 12.61 -3.44
C GLY A 54 11.62 11.72 -4.22
N MET A 55 11.79 12.01 -5.50
CA MET A 55 12.65 11.26 -6.41
C MET A 55 14.12 11.20 -5.94
N ILE A 56 14.68 12.32 -5.43
CA ILE A 56 16.03 12.32 -4.89
C ILE A 56 16.13 11.38 -3.67
N ARG A 57 15.14 11.40 -2.79
CA ARG A 57 15.11 10.50 -1.62
C ARG A 57 15.03 9.04 -2.01
N ASP A 58 14.25 8.72 -3.05
CA ASP A 58 14.06 7.35 -3.52
C ASP A 58 15.31 6.81 -4.23
N VAL A 59 15.97 7.64 -5.04
CA VAL A 59 17.28 7.31 -5.64
C VAL A 59 18.33 7.03 -4.56
N LEU A 60 18.39 7.86 -3.51
CA LEU A 60 19.32 7.65 -2.38
C LEU A 60 19.01 6.35 -1.59
N ARG A 61 17.79 5.81 -1.71
CA ARG A 61 17.39 4.53 -1.12
C ARG A 61 17.53 3.35 -2.09
N GLY A 62 18.07 3.58 -3.29
CA GLY A 62 18.26 2.55 -4.31
C GLY A 62 17.01 2.21 -5.14
N HIS A 63 15.94 3.02 -5.03
CA HIS A 63 14.75 2.88 -5.84
C HIS A 63 14.75 3.94 -6.94
N VAL A 64 14.71 3.50 -8.19
CA VAL A 64 14.61 4.42 -9.35
C VAL A 64 13.14 4.48 -9.76
N GLY A 65 12.46 5.59 -9.41
CA GLY A 65 11.07 5.83 -9.81
C GLY A 65 10.96 6.28 -11.26
N LEU A 66 9.81 5.96 -11.88
CA LEU A 66 9.48 6.35 -13.27
C LEU A 66 9.03 7.82 -13.42
N ASP A 67 9.09 8.61 -12.35
CA ASP A 67 8.53 9.96 -12.27
C ASP A 67 9.32 11.02 -13.05
N VAL A 68 10.54 10.67 -13.52
CA VAL A 68 11.39 11.56 -14.34
C VAL A 68 10.66 12.04 -15.58
N LEU A 69 9.96 11.13 -16.27
CA LEU A 69 9.23 11.47 -17.50
C LEU A 69 8.08 12.43 -17.21
N ALA A 70 7.36 12.24 -16.12
CA ALA A 70 6.28 13.11 -15.68
C ALA A 70 6.81 14.52 -15.35
N VAL A 71 7.93 14.62 -14.64
CA VAL A 71 8.58 15.90 -14.32
C VAL A 71 9.01 16.62 -15.60
N VAL A 72 9.66 15.93 -16.54
CA VAL A 72 10.06 16.50 -17.83
C VAL A 72 8.84 16.99 -18.61
N ALA A 73 7.76 16.22 -18.65
CA ALA A 73 6.53 16.60 -19.34
C ALA A 73 5.86 17.82 -18.68
N MET A 74 5.81 17.90 -17.34
CA MET A 74 5.29 19.07 -16.62
C MET A 74 6.13 20.33 -16.88
N VAL A 75 7.44 20.24 -16.87
CA VAL A 75 8.33 21.35 -17.17
C VAL A 75 8.16 21.80 -18.62
N ALA A 76 8.11 20.87 -19.56
CA ALA A 76 7.93 21.18 -20.98
C ALA A 76 6.58 21.87 -21.25
N THR A 77 5.48 21.39 -20.68
CA THR A 77 4.15 22.00 -20.86
C THR A 77 4.07 23.40 -20.23
N LEU A 78 4.69 23.62 -19.07
CA LEU A 78 4.79 24.97 -18.49
C LEU A 78 5.63 25.91 -19.34
N ALA A 79 6.74 25.44 -19.91
CA ALA A 79 7.63 26.24 -20.77
C ALA A 79 6.92 26.70 -22.03
N VAL A 80 6.02 25.89 -22.60
CA VAL A 80 5.18 26.22 -23.76
C VAL A 80 3.96 27.08 -23.38
N GLY A 81 3.65 27.19 -22.06
CA GLY A 81 2.52 27.98 -21.57
C GLY A 81 1.21 27.19 -21.48
N GLU A 82 1.26 25.87 -21.66
CA GLU A 82 0.11 24.96 -21.65
C GLU A 82 -0.19 24.49 -20.20
N TYR A 83 -0.62 25.42 -19.35
CA TYR A 83 -0.86 25.18 -17.93
C TYR A 83 -1.99 24.18 -17.65
N VAL A 84 -2.99 24.08 -18.54
CA VAL A 84 -4.07 23.08 -18.42
C VAL A 84 -3.52 21.67 -18.63
N ALA A 85 -2.69 21.48 -19.67
CA ALA A 85 -2.02 20.20 -19.92
C ALA A 85 -1.13 19.81 -18.74
N ALA A 86 -0.40 20.76 -18.16
CA ALA A 86 0.41 20.52 -16.96
C ALA A 86 -0.44 20.02 -15.76
N LEU A 87 -1.61 20.62 -15.51
CA LEU A 87 -2.55 20.16 -14.46
C LEU A 87 -3.07 18.74 -14.73
N ILE A 88 -3.34 18.39 -15.99
CA ILE A 88 -3.76 17.03 -16.36
C ILE A 88 -2.63 16.03 -16.07
N ILE A 89 -1.37 16.38 -16.37
CA ILE A 89 -0.22 15.52 -16.06
C ILE A 89 -0.09 15.30 -14.54
N VAL A 90 -0.24 16.36 -13.74
CA VAL A 90 -0.24 16.24 -12.26
C VAL A 90 -1.36 15.31 -11.79
N LEU A 91 -2.56 15.43 -12.35
CA LEU A 91 -3.68 14.57 -12.01
C LEU A 91 -3.41 13.10 -12.38
N MET A 92 -2.82 12.87 -13.54
CA MET A 92 -2.45 11.53 -14.01
C MET A 92 -1.37 10.90 -13.13
N LEU A 93 -0.34 11.66 -12.76
CA LEU A 93 0.72 11.22 -11.85
C LEU A 93 0.17 10.86 -10.47
N SER A 94 -0.52 11.79 -9.82
CA SER A 94 -1.09 11.58 -8.49
C SER A 94 -2.16 10.49 -8.46
N GLY A 95 -2.92 10.33 -9.55
CA GLY A 95 -3.89 9.26 -9.72
C GLY A 95 -3.22 7.88 -9.86
N GLY A 96 -2.11 7.82 -10.61
CA GLY A 96 -1.29 6.62 -10.76
C GLY A 96 -0.71 6.16 -9.42
N GLU A 97 -0.06 7.05 -8.67
CA GLU A 97 0.46 6.79 -7.32
C GLU A 97 -0.63 6.27 -6.36
N ALA A 98 -1.81 6.89 -6.39
CA ALA A 98 -2.92 6.47 -5.54
C ALA A 98 -3.45 5.08 -5.90
N LEU A 99 -3.46 4.73 -7.19
CA LEU A 99 -3.89 3.41 -7.66
C LEU A 99 -2.86 2.34 -7.29
N GLU A 100 -1.58 2.62 -7.46
CA GLU A 100 -0.49 1.74 -7.06
C GLU A 100 -0.52 1.46 -5.56
N ASP A 101 -0.65 2.48 -4.75
CA ASP A 101 -0.83 2.42 -3.31
C ASP A 101 -2.05 1.59 -2.90
N TYR A 102 -3.17 1.73 -3.62
CA TYR A 102 -4.39 0.95 -3.36
C TYR A 102 -4.17 -0.52 -3.69
N ALA A 103 -3.59 -0.82 -4.86
CA ALA A 103 -3.29 -2.17 -5.30
C ALA A 103 -2.30 -2.87 -4.36
N GLY A 104 -1.22 -2.19 -3.97
CA GLY A 104 -0.22 -2.72 -3.04
C GLY A 104 -0.80 -3.06 -1.67
N ARG A 105 -1.66 -2.19 -1.12
CA ARG A 105 -2.34 -2.48 0.16
C ARG A 105 -3.32 -3.65 0.05
N ARG A 106 -4.00 -3.79 -1.07
CA ARG A 106 -4.93 -4.91 -1.29
C ARG A 106 -4.18 -6.23 -1.36
N ALA A 107 -3.11 -6.30 -2.15
CA ALA A 107 -2.26 -7.48 -2.26
C ALA A 107 -1.67 -7.89 -0.89
N LYS A 108 -1.18 -6.91 -0.11
CA LYS A 108 -0.64 -7.16 1.22
C LYS A 108 -1.68 -7.70 2.21
N ARG A 109 -2.93 -7.23 2.14
CA ARG A 109 -4.02 -7.75 2.99
C ARG A 109 -4.39 -9.18 2.65
N GLU A 110 -4.44 -9.52 1.36
CA GLU A 110 -4.73 -10.88 0.91
C GLU A 110 -3.62 -11.85 1.36
N LEU A 111 -2.35 -11.42 1.28
CA LEU A 111 -1.22 -12.21 1.77
C LEU A 111 -1.25 -12.38 3.30
N THR A 112 -1.53 -11.31 4.06
CA THR A 112 -1.63 -11.38 5.52
C THR A 112 -2.77 -12.31 5.95
N ALA A 113 -3.92 -12.26 5.27
CA ALA A 113 -5.04 -13.16 5.55
C ALA A 113 -4.73 -14.64 5.30
N LEU A 114 -3.78 -14.96 4.43
CA LEU A 114 -3.27 -16.33 4.25
C LEU A 114 -2.31 -16.71 5.40
N LEU A 115 -1.45 -15.81 5.82
CA LEU A 115 -0.53 -16.03 6.94
C LEU A 115 -1.27 -16.15 8.29
N ASP A 116 -2.35 -15.39 8.49
CA ASP A 116 -3.20 -15.48 9.68
C ASP A 116 -3.97 -16.82 9.79
N ARG A 117 -4.00 -17.62 8.72
CA ARG A 117 -4.54 -19.00 8.75
C ARG A 117 -3.53 -20.03 9.21
N ALA A 118 -2.24 -19.69 9.28
CA ALA A 118 -1.25 -20.56 9.88
C ALA A 118 -1.55 -20.69 11.38
N PRO A 119 -1.54 -21.92 11.94
CA PRO A 119 -1.83 -22.13 13.34
C PRO A 119 -0.80 -21.40 14.19
N GLN A 120 -1.29 -20.58 15.11
CA GLN A 120 -0.46 -19.81 16.04
C GLN A 120 -0.12 -20.58 17.32
N THR A 121 -0.83 -21.69 17.56
CA THR A 121 -0.73 -22.48 18.80
C THR A 121 -0.49 -23.94 18.46
N ALA A 122 0.40 -24.58 19.21
CA ALA A 122 0.68 -26.01 19.20
C ALA A 122 0.37 -26.64 20.55
N HIS A 123 -0.10 -27.88 20.56
CA HIS A 123 -0.44 -28.63 21.76
C HIS A 123 0.67 -29.66 22.04
N ILE A 124 1.64 -29.29 22.88
CA ILE A 124 2.74 -30.22 23.25
C ILE A 124 2.22 -31.23 24.28
N VAL A 125 2.47 -32.51 24.00
CA VAL A 125 2.19 -33.62 24.92
C VAL A 125 3.44 -33.92 25.73
N ARG A 126 3.35 -33.88 27.06
CA ARG A 126 4.41 -34.31 27.97
C ARG A 126 3.90 -35.42 28.86
N ARG A 127 4.67 -36.50 28.96
CA ARG A 127 4.38 -37.60 29.90
C ARG A 127 5.20 -37.41 31.17
N ILE A 128 4.51 -37.09 32.26
CA ILE A 128 5.12 -36.90 33.58
C ILE A 128 4.47 -37.92 34.56
N GLY A 129 5.26 -38.87 35.03
CA GLY A 129 4.79 -39.85 36.03
C GLY A 129 3.71 -40.83 35.56
N GLY A 130 3.52 -40.99 34.23
CA GLY A 130 2.49 -41.83 33.63
C GLY A 130 1.22 -41.08 33.20
N ASP A 131 1.08 -39.84 33.58
CA ASP A 131 -0.01 -38.98 33.15
C ASP A 131 0.40 -38.13 31.91
N GLU A 132 -0.51 -38.02 30.93
CA GLU A 132 -0.32 -37.15 29.79
C GLU A 132 -0.78 -35.73 30.11
N GLN A 133 0.11 -34.78 30.02
CA GLN A 133 -0.19 -33.35 30.16
C GLN A 133 -0.06 -32.65 28.82
N ILE A 134 -1.14 -31.99 28.42
CA ILE A 134 -1.15 -31.19 27.17
C ILE A 134 -0.93 -29.74 27.59
N ARG A 135 0.07 -29.10 26.94
CA ARG A 135 0.40 -27.70 27.14
C ARG A 135 0.28 -26.95 25.82
N ASP A 136 -0.48 -25.86 25.83
CA ASP A 136 -0.59 -24.96 24.71
C ASP A 136 0.62 -24.02 24.69
N VAL A 137 1.32 -23.98 23.55
CA VAL A 137 2.48 -23.10 23.31
C VAL A 137 2.34 -22.42 21.95
N PRO A 138 2.98 -21.25 21.74
CA PRO A 138 3.12 -20.70 20.41
C PRO A 138 3.78 -21.71 19.46
N ALA A 139 3.34 -21.77 18.20
CA ALA A 139 3.91 -22.69 17.21
C ALA A 139 5.42 -22.47 17.02
N ASP A 140 5.90 -21.24 17.14
CA ASP A 140 7.30 -20.84 17.03
C ASP A 140 8.18 -21.38 18.21
N ASP A 141 7.56 -21.76 19.33
CA ASP A 141 8.26 -22.29 20.51
C ASP A 141 8.40 -23.82 20.50
N VAL A 142 7.88 -24.49 19.44
CA VAL A 142 7.99 -25.95 19.29
C VAL A 142 9.42 -26.32 18.88
N ALA A 143 10.01 -27.25 19.61
CA ALA A 143 11.35 -27.75 19.33
C ALA A 143 11.33 -29.10 18.61
N VAL A 144 12.40 -29.39 17.89
CA VAL A 144 12.57 -30.71 17.25
C VAL A 144 12.61 -31.81 18.29
N GLY A 145 11.72 -32.80 18.16
CA GLY A 145 11.55 -33.89 19.10
C GLY A 145 10.39 -33.71 20.11
N ASP A 146 9.68 -32.56 20.05
CA ASP A 146 8.45 -32.42 20.81
C ASP A 146 7.33 -33.27 20.17
N GLU A 147 6.54 -33.95 21.02
CA GLU A 147 5.34 -34.69 20.62
C GLU A 147 4.14 -33.77 20.67
N LEU A 148 3.40 -33.68 19.54
CA LEU A 148 2.26 -32.76 19.40
C LEU A 148 0.95 -33.53 19.27
N LEU A 149 -0.10 -33.02 19.93
CA LEU A 149 -1.47 -33.49 19.70
C LEU A 149 -2.13 -32.58 18.66
N ILE A 150 -2.59 -33.16 17.55
CA ILE A 150 -3.42 -32.50 16.55
C ILE A 150 -4.85 -32.99 16.71
N ARG A 151 -5.78 -32.08 16.96
CA ARG A 151 -7.19 -32.37 17.12
C ARG A 151 -7.91 -32.42 15.77
N PRO A 152 -9.05 -33.06 15.68
CA PRO A 152 -9.88 -33.03 14.46
C PRO A 152 -10.19 -31.59 14.03
N ALA A 153 -10.03 -31.29 12.75
CA ALA A 153 -10.18 -29.96 12.14
C ALA A 153 -9.13 -28.90 12.55
N GLU A 154 -8.04 -29.29 13.21
CA GLU A 154 -6.89 -28.43 13.43
C GLU A 154 -5.88 -28.55 12.30
N VAL A 155 -5.23 -27.44 11.96
CA VAL A 155 -4.14 -27.42 11.00
C VAL A 155 -2.84 -27.81 11.72
N VAL A 156 -2.04 -28.67 11.10
CA VAL A 156 -0.72 -29.05 11.63
C VAL A 156 0.18 -27.83 11.75
N PRO A 157 0.68 -27.47 12.94
CA PRO A 157 1.36 -26.19 13.18
C PRO A 157 2.79 -26.15 12.67
N VAL A 158 3.47 -27.30 12.58
CA VAL A 158 4.88 -27.44 12.16
C VAL A 158 5.06 -28.73 11.36
N ASP A 159 6.12 -28.84 10.60
CA ASP A 159 6.48 -30.08 9.92
C ASP A 159 6.81 -31.15 10.96
N GLY A 160 6.34 -32.38 10.74
CA GLY A 160 6.52 -33.47 11.69
C GLY A 160 6.30 -34.86 11.06
N GLU A 161 6.48 -35.88 11.87
CA GLU A 161 6.25 -37.28 11.52
C GLU A 161 5.06 -37.79 12.30
N LEU A 162 4.16 -38.53 11.63
CA LEU A 162 2.99 -39.12 12.26
C LEU A 162 3.40 -40.29 13.16
N LEU A 163 3.09 -40.20 14.44
CA LEU A 163 3.40 -41.24 15.42
C LEU A 163 2.25 -42.25 15.62
N SER A 164 1.02 -41.89 15.20
CA SER A 164 -0.11 -42.83 15.23
C SER A 164 -0.15 -43.73 14.00
N ASP A 165 -0.73 -44.93 14.13
CA ASP A 165 -0.81 -45.90 13.04
C ASP A 165 -1.66 -45.40 11.86
N GLU A 166 -2.62 -44.52 12.11
CA GLU A 166 -3.50 -43.92 11.10
C GLU A 166 -3.74 -42.42 11.40
N GLY A 167 -3.83 -41.60 10.35
CA GLY A 167 -4.20 -40.19 10.39
C GLY A 167 -4.91 -39.81 9.10
N SER A 168 -5.99 -39.03 9.21
CA SER A 168 -6.70 -38.46 8.06
C SER A 168 -6.44 -36.96 7.99
N PHE A 169 -5.89 -36.51 6.87
CA PHE A 169 -5.59 -35.12 6.57
C PHE A 169 -6.36 -34.72 5.32
N ASP A 170 -6.90 -33.49 5.31
CA ASP A 170 -7.57 -32.86 4.15
C ASP A 170 -6.58 -32.00 3.37
#